data_61726a7d4d8a86c45f5a23b80f001e08
#
_entry.id   61726a7d4d8a86c45f5a23b80f001e08
#
_cell.length_a   1.000
_cell.length_b   1.000
_cell.length_c   1.000
_cell.angle_alpha   90.00
_cell.angle_beta   90.00
_cell.angle_gamma   90.00
#
_symmetry.space_group_name_H-M   'P 1'
#
loop_
_entity.id
_entity.type
_entity.pdbx_description
1 polymer ?
#
loop_
_entity_poly.entity_id
_entity_poly.type
_entity_poly.pdbx_seq_one_letter_code
_entity_poly.pdbx_strand_id
1 'polypeptide(L)'
;RQIGRRALVGSTEENKPAIEESYHRLLDMMQAHLEVAPFLLGDRPGRGDFGLFGQMTELLRWDPESVRIGIERAPRMVNWVERTDDLSWWDVDGNNGWVTRDAILPTVLALLPEIGLTYAPFLLANEAAMEAGAETFSCVIDGHPYSQGTFVYQRKCLKWIREEYAKLSANDRRDVDALLSGSGCEILFTS
;
A
#
# COMPACT_ATOMS: atom_id res chain seq x y z
N ARG A 1 -19.05 -11.17 14.96
CA ARG A 1 -19.43 -9.93 14.26
C ARG A 1 -18.52 -9.64 13.04
N GLN A 2 -17.22 -9.78 13.14
CA GLN A 2 -16.29 -9.53 12.01
C GLN A 2 -16.41 -10.58 10.90
N ILE A 3 -16.59 -11.86 11.23
CA ILE A 3 -16.77 -12.94 10.25
C ILE A 3 -17.92 -12.62 9.28
N GLY A 4 -19.05 -12.09 9.77
CA GLY A 4 -20.21 -11.73 8.94
C GLY A 4 -20.00 -10.48 8.06
N ARG A 5 -18.89 -9.76 8.24
CA ARG A 5 -18.56 -8.53 7.47
C ARG A 5 -17.46 -8.73 6.44
N ARG A 6 -16.84 -9.91 6.37
CA ARG A 6 -15.74 -10.17 5.43
C ARG A 6 -16.10 -9.83 3.99
N ALA A 7 -17.29 -10.21 3.55
CA ALA A 7 -17.74 -9.95 2.18
C ALA A 7 -17.81 -8.44 1.83
N LEU A 8 -18.10 -7.57 2.83
CA LEU A 8 -18.16 -6.11 2.62
C LEU A 8 -16.82 -5.49 2.21
N VAL A 9 -15.72 -6.12 2.62
CA VAL A 9 -14.35 -5.68 2.34
C VAL A 9 -13.64 -6.62 1.35
N GLY A 10 -14.42 -7.42 0.61
CA GLY A 10 -13.88 -8.31 -0.40
C GLY A 10 -13.16 -9.55 0.14
N SER A 11 -13.16 -9.81 1.46
CA SER A 11 -12.54 -11.00 2.04
C SER A 11 -13.46 -12.22 1.86
N THR A 12 -13.50 -12.75 0.64
CA THR A 12 -14.28 -13.91 0.20
C THR A 12 -13.34 -15.06 -0.19
N GLU A 13 -13.89 -16.27 -0.32
CA GLU A 13 -13.10 -17.41 -0.79
C GLU A 13 -12.60 -17.24 -2.24
N GLU A 14 -13.37 -16.51 -3.07
CA GLU A 14 -12.98 -16.20 -4.46
C GLU A 14 -11.77 -15.26 -4.50
N ASN A 15 -11.77 -14.22 -3.65
CA ASN A 15 -10.70 -13.22 -3.60
C ASN A 15 -9.49 -13.68 -2.77
N LYS A 16 -9.61 -14.78 -2.04
CA LYS A 16 -8.59 -15.27 -1.11
C LYS A 16 -7.20 -15.39 -1.73
N PRO A 17 -7.01 -16.00 -2.92
CA PRO A 17 -5.67 -16.12 -3.50
C PRO A 17 -5.00 -14.75 -3.70
N ALA A 18 -5.72 -13.79 -4.30
CA ALA A 18 -5.19 -12.44 -4.53
C ALA A 18 -4.80 -11.74 -3.21
N ILE A 19 -5.62 -11.89 -2.16
CA ILE A 19 -5.38 -11.28 -0.85
C ILE A 19 -4.18 -11.91 -0.15
N GLU A 20 -4.13 -13.24 -0.06
CA GLU A 20 -3.07 -13.94 0.66
C GLU A 20 -1.72 -13.79 -0.04
N GLU A 21 -1.67 -13.91 -1.36
CA GLU A 21 -0.43 -13.76 -2.12
C GLU A 21 0.11 -12.33 -2.05
N SER A 22 -0.74 -11.31 -2.16
CA SER A 22 -0.32 -9.92 -2.02
C SER A 22 0.19 -9.60 -0.60
N TYR A 23 -0.43 -10.17 0.43
CA TYR A 23 0.03 -10.04 1.81
C TYR A 23 1.42 -10.67 1.99
N HIS A 24 1.65 -11.86 1.46
CA HIS A 24 2.94 -12.53 1.53
C HIS A 24 4.03 -11.73 0.82
N ARG A 25 3.76 -11.20 -0.38
CA ARG A 25 4.73 -10.36 -1.12
C ARG A 25 5.05 -9.08 -0.36
N LEU A 26 4.03 -8.42 0.20
CA LEU A 26 4.25 -7.22 1.02
C LEU A 26 5.15 -7.51 2.22
N LEU A 27 4.92 -8.61 2.92
CA LEU A 27 5.77 -9.02 4.05
C LEU A 27 7.22 -9.22 3.62
N ASP A 28 7.48 -9.92 2.50
CA ASP A 28 8.83 -10.16 2.00
C ASP A 28 9.53 -8.85 1.58
N MET A 29 8.82 -7.98 0.87
CA MET A 29 9.36 -6.68 0.45
C MET A 29 9.69 -5.80 1.65
N MET A 30 8.81 -5.76 2.66
CA MET A 30 9.06 -4.98 3.87
C MET A 30 10.15 -5.60 4.75
N GLN A 31 10.24 -6.94 4.81
CA GLN A 31 11.35 -7.61 5.49
C GLN A 31 12.70 -7.19 4.90
N ALA A 32 12.81 -7.19 3.56
CA ALA A 32 14.02 -6.76 2.87
C ALA A 32 14.28 -5.24 3.02
N HIS A 33 13.24 -4.42 2.96
CA HIS A 33 13.36 -2.97 3.15
C HIS A 33 13.90 -2.61 4.54
N LEU A 34 13.36 -3.25 5.58
CA LEU A 34 13.74 -3.00 6.97
C LEU A 34 15.13 -3.54 7.36
N GLU A 35 15.85 -4.19 6.43
CA GLU A 35 17.28 -4.48 6.56
C GLU A 35 18.16 -3.27 6.23
N VAL A 36 17.66 -2.33 5.42
CA VAL A 36 18.45 -1.22 4.89
C VAL A 36 17.98 0.15 5.37
N ALA A 37 16.73 0.29 5.80
CA ALA A 37 16.20 1.55 6.32
C ALA A 37 15.10 1.31 7.37
N PRO A 38 14.99 2.18 8.40
CA PRO A 38 13.98 2.06 9.43
C PRO A 38 12.58 2.49 8.99
N PHE A 39 12.46 3.31 7.94
CA PHE A 39 11.21 3.80 7.35
C PHE A 39 11.33 3.87 5.83
N LEU A 40 10.20 3.97 5.14
CA LEU A 40 10.14 3.93 3.66
C LEU A 40 11.07 4.93 2.97
N LEU A 41 11.19 6.13 3.49
CA LEU A 41 11.98 7.20 2.87
C LEU A 41 13.17 7.65 3.73
N GLY A 42 13.79 6.73 4.48
CA GLY A 42 15.02 6.97 5.22
C GLY A 42 14.88 6.79 6.73
N ASP A 43 15.49 7.69 7.49
CA ASP A 43 15.62 7.58 8.95
C ASP A 43 14.49 8.26 9.72
N ARG A 44 13.49 8.79 9.04
CA ARG A 44 12.32 9.40 9.70
C ARG A 44 11.01 8.89 9.12
N PRO A 45 9.96 8.71 9.97
CA PRO A 45 8.66 8.25 9.52
C PRO A 45 7.95 9.31 8.67
N GLY A 46 7.36 8.87 7.57
CA GLY A 46 6.52 9.67 6.69
C GLY A 46 5.06 9.26 6.73
N ARG A 47 4.21 9.93 5.94
CA ARG A 47 2.78 9.59 5.83
C ARG A 47 2.55 8.15 5.35
N GLY A 48 3.41 7.64 4.48
CA GLY A 48 3.35 6.27 4.00
C GLY A 48 3.57 5.25 5.12
N ASP A 49 4.55 5.53 6.00
CA ASP A 49 4.84 4.66 7.14
C ASP A 49 3.66 4.60 8.11
N PHE A 50 3.04 5.73 8.44
CA PHE A 50 1.87 5.75 9.33
C PHE A 50 0.65 5.08 8.68
N GLY A 51 0.47 5.21 7.36
CA GLY A 51 -0.56 4.50 6.62
C GLY A 51 -0.36 2.98 6.67
N LEU A 52 0.86 2.53 6.43
CA LEU A 52 1.24 1.13 6.52
C LEU A 52 1.11 0.59 7.96
N PHE A 53 1.61 1.35 8.94
CA PHE A 53 1.49 1.01 10.36
C PHE A 53 0.04 0.77 10.78
N GLY A 54 -0.90 1.64 10.38
CA GLY A 54 -2.30 1.49 10.73
C GLY A 54 -2.92 0.17 10.25
N GLN A 55 -2.53 -0.32 9.07
CA GLN A 55 -2.99 -1.60 8.55
C GLN A 55 -2.25 -2.78 9.17
N MET A 56 -0.92 -2.68 9.28
CA MET A 56 -0.10 -3.76 9.80
C MET A 56 -0.30 -4.01 11.30
N THR A 57 -0.72 -3.00 12.07
CA THR A 57 -1.10 -3.18 13.48
C THR A 57 -2.24 -4.18 13.62
N GLU A 58 -3.27 -4.11 12.77
CA GLU A 58 -4.38 -5.07 12.80
C GLU A 58 -3.90 -6.49 12.42
N LEU A 59 -3.04 -6.61 11.42
CA LEU A 59 -2.57 -7.89 10.90
C LEU A 59 -1.47 -8.53 11.77
N LEU A 60 -0.55 -7.73 12.31
CA LEU A 60 0.65 -8.25 12.99
C LEU A 60 0.59 -8.20 14.53
N ARG A 61 -0.52 -7.69 15.11
CA ARG A 61 -0.75 -7.69 16.58
C ARG A 61 -2.04 -8.40 16.99
N TRP A 62 -3.09 -8.33 16.16
CA TRP A 62 -4.44 -8.72 16.60
C TRP A 62 -5.00 -9.95 15.88
N ASP A 63 -4.68 -10.17 14.61
CA ASP A 63 -5.12 -11.36 13.89
C ASP A 63 -4.14 -12.51 14.09
N PRO A 64 -4.51 -13.61 14.79
CA PRO A 64 -3.57 -14.66 15.17
C PRO A 64 -2.90 -15.36 13.98
N GLU A 65 -3.61 -15.56 12.88
CA GLU A 65 -3.05 -16.25 11.71
C GLU A 65 -2.09 -15.33 10.95
N SER A 66 -2.46 -14.07 10.74
CA SER A 66 -1.58 -13.09 10.12
C SER A 66 -0.34 -12.82 10.96
N VAL A 67 -0.46 -12.79 12.31
CA VAL A 67 0.67 -12.69 13.24
C VAL A 67 1.62 -13.88 13.08
N ARG A 68 1.10 -15.10 13.04
CA ARG A 68 1.92 -16.31 12.85
C ARG A 68 2.71 -16.24 11.55
N ILE A 69 2.07 -15.90 10.45
CA ILE A 69 2.70 -15.72 9.14
C ILE A 69 3.77 -14.62 9.21
N GLY A 70 3.46 -13.49 9.86
CA GLY A 70 4.39 -12.38 10.02
C GLY A 70 5.65 -12.76 10.79
N ILE A 71 5.50 -13.49 11.90
CA ILE A 71 6.65 -13.96 12.70
C ILE A 71 7.54 -14.91 11.90
N GLU A 72 6.95 -15.82 11.13
CA GLU A 72 7.69 -16.79 10.32
C GLU A 72 8.38 -16.14 9.11
N ARG A 73 7.75 -15.16 8.47
CA ARG A 73 8.16 -14.61 7.17
C ARG A 73 8.86 -13.25 7.26
N ALA A 74 8.40 -12.40 8.15
CA ALA A 74 8.84 -11.00 8.24
C ALA A 74 9.01 -10.52 9.70
N PRO A 75 9.89 -11.13 10.49
CA PRO A 75 10.08 -10.75 11.88
C PRO A 75 10.52 -9.29 12.08
N ARG A 76 11.21 -8.68 11.10
CA ARG A 76 11.55 -7.25 11.13
C ARG A 76 10.30 -6.38 11.04
N MET A 77 9.32 -6.79 10.21
CA MET A 77 8.06 -6.06 10.07
C MET A 77 7.23 -6.13 11.35
N VAL A 78 7.20 -7.28 12.02
CA VAL A 78 6.57 -7.42 13.35
C VAL A 78 7.22 -6.45 14.35
N ASN A 79 8.56 -6.45 14.45
CA ASN A 79 9.29 -5.52 15.31
C ASN A 79 9.11 -4.05 14.90
N TRP A 80 8.98 -3.78 13.61
CA TRP A 80 8.74 -2.43 13.11
C TRP A 80 7.38 -1.89 13.57
N VAL A 81 6.34 -2.71 13.55
CA VAL A 81 5.01 -2.34 14.08
C VAL A 81 5.11 -1.99 15.56
N GLU A 82 5.77 -2.83 16.37
CA GLU A 82 5.95 -2.56 17.80
C GLU A 82 6.72 -1.26 18.07
N ARG A 83 7.80 -1.03 17.31
CA ARG A 83 8.61 0.19 17.43
C ARG A 83 7.85 1.44 16.98
N THR A 84 7.06 1.34 15.91
CA THR A 84 6.33 2.48 15.33
C THR A 84 5.13 2.90 16.18
N ASP A 85 4.66 2.04 17.07
CA ASP A 85 3.59 2.33 18.02
C ASP A 85 4.01 3.41 19.05
N ASP A 86 5.31 3.48 19.39
CA ASP A 86 5.85 4.53 20.26
C ASP A 86 7.14 5.11 19.66
N LEU A 87 7.02 6.26 19.02
CA LEU A 87 8.13 7.03 18.46
C LEU A 87 8.49 8.26 19.31
N SER A 88 8.02 8.34 20.56
CA SER A 88 8.28 9.49 21.44
C SER A 88 9.76 9.73 21.73
N TRP A 89 10.59 8.70 21.59
CA TRP A 89 12.05 8.74 21.76
C TRP A 89 12.81 8.93 20.43
N TRP A 90 12.09 8.93 19.30
CA TRP A 90 12.71 9.07 17.97
C TRP A 90 13.05 10.54 17.71
N ASP A 91 14.32 10.84 17.62
CA ASP A 91 14.77 12.19 17.35
C ASP A 91 14.59 12.54 15.87
N VAL A 92 13.85 13.63 15.60
CA VAL A 92 13.65 14.17 14.26
C VAL A 92 14.06 15.64 14.26
N ASP A 93 15.23 15.92 13.73
CA ASP A 93 15.75 17.27 13.63
C ASP A 93 15.47 17.88 12.24
N GLY A 94 14.68 18.94 12.24
CA GLY A 94 14.37 19.72 11.03
C GLY A 94 13.86 18.85 9.87
N ASN A 95 14.51 18.95 8.72
CA ASN A 95 14.23 18.17 7.51
C ASN A 95 15.24 17.04 7.28
N ASN A 96 16.05 16.70 8.24
CA ASN A 96 17.02 15.63 8.13
C ASN A 96 16.33 14.24 8.16
N GLY A 97 17.06 13.22 7.72
CA GLY A 97 16.61 11.84 7.76
C GLY A 97 15.76 11.38 6.56
N TRP A 98 15.48 12.25 5.59
CA TRP A 98 14.89 11.84 4.31
C TRP A 98 15.96 11.41 3.32
N VAL A 99 15.68 10.36 2.55
CA VAL A 99 16.49 10.06 1.36
C VAL A 99 16.33 11.18 0.33
N THR A 100 17.40 11.47 -0.39
CA THR A 100 17.34 12.43 -1.50
C THR A 100 16.64 11.80 -2.72
N ARG A 101 16.16 12.63 -3.65
CA ARG A 101 15.42 12.19 -4.84
C ARG A 101 16.18 11.16 -5.68
N ASP A 102 17.48 11.32 -5.81
CA ASP A 102 18.40 10.47 -6.57
C ASP A 102 18.90 9.24 -5.79
N ALA A 103 18.53 9.13 -4.52
CA ALA A 103 18.91 8.06 -3.62
C ALA A 103 17.72 7.25 -3.08
N ILE A 104 16.57 7.30 -3.75
CA ILE A 104 15.41 6.48 -3.37
C ILE A 104 15.81 5.00 -3.41
N LEU A 105 15.57 4.31 -2.31
CA LEU A 105 16.01 2.94 -2.13
C LEU A 105 15.36 1.98 -3.14
N PRO A 106 16.12 1.06 -3.73
CA PRO A 106 15.56 0.04 -4.63
C PRO A 106 14.41 -0.77 -4.01
N THR A 107 14.47 -0.99 -2.69
CA THR A 107 13.42 -1.68 -1.94
C THR A 107 12.11 -0.90 -1.87
N VAL A 108 12.14 0.43 -1.92
CA VAL A 108 10.94 1.28 -2.05
C VAL A 108 10.42 1.23 -3.48
N LEU A 109 11.32 1.32 -4.47
CA LEU A 109 10.93 1.23 -5.87
C LEU A 109 10.27 -0.12 -6.20
N ALA A 110 10.68 -1.20 -5.54
CA ALA A 110 10.07 -2.52 -5.69
C ALA A 110 8.60 -2.58 -5.23
N LEU A 111 8.15 -1.65 -4.38
CA LEU A 111 6.72 -1.55 -3.98
C LEU A 111 5.82 -1.01 -5.09
N LEU A 112 6.36 -0.22 -6.02
CA LEU A 112 5.57 0.40 -7.09
C LEU A 112 4.91 -0.63 -8.02
N PRO A 113 5.61 -1.64 -8.56
CA PRO A 113 4.97 -2.71 -9.34
C PRO A 113 3.90 -3.48 -8.55
N GLU A 114 4.09 -3.70 -7.25
CA GLU A 114 3.07 -4.35 -6.42
C GLU A 114 1.81 -3.50 -6.30
N ILE A 115 1.95 -2.19 -6.12
CA ILE A 115 0.82 -1.24 -6.11
C ILE A 115 0.12 -1.21 -7.48
N GLY A 116 0.89 -1.18 -8.57
CA GLY A 116 0.37 -1.22 -9.93
C GLY A 116 -0.38 -2.52 -10.26
N LEU A 117 0.10 -3.64 -9.72
CA LEU A 117 -0.49 -4.96 -9.92
C LEU A 117 -1.77 -5.18 -9.12
N THR A 118 -1.84 -4.63 -7.90
CA THR A 118 -2.90 -4.94 -6.93
C THR A 118 -3.87 -3.78 -6.73
N TYR A 119 -3.36 -2.62 -6.36
CA TYR A 119 -4.19 -1.51 -5.89
C TYR A 119 -4.70 -0.61 -7.02
N ALA A 120 -3.89 -0.38 -8.04
CA ALA A 120 -4.30 0.48 -9.15
C ALA A 120 -5.52 -0.07 -9.93
N PRO A 121 -5.56 -1.35 -10.37
CA PRO A 121 -6.73 -1.91 -11.02
C PRO A 121 -7.97 -1.93 -10.13
N PHE A 122 -7.80 -2.19 -8.83
CA PHE A 122 -8.87 -2.14 -7.84
C PHE A 122 -9.50 -0.75 -7.74
N LEU A 123 -8.70 0.32 -7.62
CA LEU A 123 -9.19 1.69 -7.51
C LEU A 123 -9.97 2.12 -8.76
N LEU A 124 -9.42 1.83 -9.94
CA LEU A 124 -10.04 2.21 -11.22
C LEU A 124 -11.34 1.46 -11.48
N ALA A 125 -11.38 0.15 -11.19
CA ALA A 125 -12.60 -0.63 -11.33
C ALA A 125 -13.70 -0.16 -10.38
N ASN A 126 -13.35 0.16 -9.13
CA ASN A 126 -14.30 0.73 -8.17
C ASN A 126 -14.82 2.10 -8.62
N GLU A 127 -13.96 2.98 -9.13
CA GLU A 127 -14.37 4.30 -9.66
C GLU A 127 -15.33 4.14 -10.82
N ALA A 128 -14.98 3.34 -11.83
CA ALA A 128 -15.80 3.11 -13.03
C ALA A 128 -17.17 2.51 -12.68
N ALA A 129 -17.23 1.55 -11.77
CA ALA A 129 -18.49 0.98 -11.32
C ALA A 129 -19.38 2.00 -10.60
N MET A 130 -18.80 2.84 -9.76
CA MET A 130 -19.54 3.91 -9.07
C MET A 130 -20.05 4.96 -10.05
N GLU A 131 -19.31 5.29 -11.10
CA GLU A 131 -19.77 6.21 -12.16
C GLU A 131 -20.94 5.63 -12.97
N ALA A 132 -20.91 4.32 -13.18
CA ALA A 132 -22.00 3.58 -13.82
C ALA A 132 -23.20 3.33 -12.89
N GLY A 133 -23.12 3.71 -11.60
CA GLY A 133 -24.17 3.45 -10.61
C GLY A 133 -24.30 1.97 -10.22
N ALA A 134 -23.26 1.17 -10.45
CA ALA A 134 -23.24 -0.24 -10.08
C ALA A 134 -22.97 -0.42 -8.58
N GLU A 135 -23.56 -1.45 -7.99
CA GLU A 135 -23.38 -1.80 -6.56
C GLU A 135 -22.11 -2.63 -6.32
N THR A 136 -21.59 -3.27 -7.37
CA THR A 136 -20.40 -4.14 -7.31
C THR A 136 -19.47 -3.82 -8.46
N PHE A 137 -18.19 -4.15 -8.30
CA PHE A 137 -17.20 -4.13 -9.36
C PHE A 137 -16.41 -5.43 -9.41
N SER A 138 -15.79 -5.68 -10.55
CA SER A 138 -14.85 -6.78 -10.75
C SER A 138 -13.62 -6.30 -11.48
N CYS A 139 -12.47 -6.86 -11.14
CA CYS A 139 -11.19 -6.61 -11.81
C CYS A 139 -10.32 -7.87 -11.76
N VAL A 140 -9.13 -7.78 -12.31
CA VAL A 140 -8.10 -8.82 -12.16
C VAL A 140 -6.99 -8.25 -11.30
N ILE A 141 -6.62 -8.96 -10.24
CA ILE A 141 -5.51 -8.64 -9.35
C ILE A 141 -4.52 -9.79 -9.42
N ASP A 142 -3.33 -9.52 -9.94
CA ASP A 142 -2.26 -10.52 -10.08
C ASP A 142 -2.73 -11.81 -10.79
N GLY A 143 -3.49 -11.65 -11.88
CA GLY A 143 -4.04 -12.79 -12.63
C GLY A 143 -5.26 -13.48 -11.99
N HIS A 144 -5.64 -13.11 -10.78
CA HIS A 144 -6.82 -13.66 -10.09
C HIS A 144 -8.06 -12.77 -10.31
N PRO A 145 -9.23 -13.37 -10.54
CA PRO A 145 -10.48 -12.63 -10.53
C PRO A 145 -10.73 -12.07 -9.12
N TYR A 146 -11.16 -10.83 -9.07
CA TYR A 146 -11.50 -10.14 -7.83
C TYR A 146 -12.82 -9.40 -7.96
N SER A 147 -13.71 -9.53 -6.99
CA SER A 147 -14.97 -8.82 -6.95
C SER A 147 -15.37 -8.39 -5.55
N GLN A 148 -15.98 -7.22 -5.43
CA GLN A 148 -16.60 -6.76 -4.18
C GLN A 148 -17.64 -5.67 -4.43
N GLY A 149 -18.35 -5.28 -3.37
CA GLY A 149 -19.21 -4.10 -3.37
C GLY A 149 -18.43 -2.80 -3.60
N THR A 150 -19.04 -1.83 -4.30
CA THR A 150 -18.43 -0.51 -4.50
C THR A 150 -18.22 0.20 -3.16
N PHE A 151 -17.10 0.94 -3.05
CA PHE A 151 -16.70 1.55 -1.79
C PHE A 151 -16.31 3.03 -1.97
N VAL A 152 -17.16 3.90 -1.46
CA VAL A 152 -17.03 5.37 -1.62
C VAL A 152 -15.69 5.91 -1.13
N TYR A 153 -15.16 5.34 -0.04
CA TYR A 153 -13.90 5.81 0.52
C TYR A 153 -12.72 5.55 -0.42
N GLN A 154 -12.69 4.42 -1.12
CA GLN A 154 -11.62 4.10 -2.10
C GLN A 154 -11.65 5.07 -3.28
N ARG A 155 -12.83 5.51 -3.71
CA ARG A 155 -12.95 6.58 -4.71
C ARG A 155 -12.35 7.90 -4.22
N LYS A 156 -12.54 8.23 -2.93
CA LYS A 156 -11.87 9.40 -2.33
C LYS A 156 -10.36 9.24 -2.29
N CYS A 157 -9.85 8.04 -2.00
CA CYS A 157 -8.42 7.77 -2.02
C CYS A 157 -7.82 8.03 -3.41
N LEU A 158 -8.44 7.53 -4.48
CA LEU A 158 -8.01 7.77 -5.85
C LEU A 158 -8.02 9.27 -6.18
N LYS A 159 -9.10 9.98 -5.82
CA LYS A 159 -9.19 11.42 -6.00
C LYS A 159 -8.03 12.15 -5.30
N TRP A 160 -7.73 11.81 -4.04
CA TRP A 160 -6.62 12.44 -3.30
C TRP A 160 -5.26 12.14 -3.91
N ILE A 161 -5.02 10.93 -4.40
CA ILE A 161 -3.80 10.57 -5.11
C ILE A 161 -3.62 11.48 -6.35
N ARG A 162 -4.67 11.63 -7.15
CA ARG A 162 -4.67 12.51 -8.33
C ARG A 162 -4.50 13.99 -7.97
N GLU A 163 -5.12 14.45 -6.90
CA GLU A 163 -4.97 15.82 -6.40
C GLU A 163 -3.55 16.13 -5.95
N GLU A 164 -2.88 15.20 -5.23
CA GLU A 164 -1.48 15.37 -4.83
C GLU A 164 -0.55 15.38 -6.06
N TYR A 165 -0.78 14.47 -7.01
CA TYR A 165 -0.03 14.47 -8.27
C TYR A 165 -0.22 15.77 -9.06
N ALA A 166 -1.44 16.31 -9.11
CA ALA A 166 -1.74 17.56 -9.83
C ALA A 166 -1.03 18.80 -9.23
N LYS A 167 -0.66 18.75 -7.92
CA LYS A 167 0.07 19.84 -7.24
C LYS A 167 1.56 19.86 -7.56
N LEU A 168 2.10 18.81 -8.16
CA LEU A 168 3.51 18.72 -8.48
C LEU A 168 3.92 19.80 -9.49
N SER A 169 5.10 20.38 -9.30
CA SER A 169 5.73 21.22 -10.32
C SER A 169 5.98 20.42 -11.60
N ALA A 170 6.18 21.09 -12.72
CA ALA A 170 6.48 20.40 -13.99
C ALA A 170 7.76 19.53 -13.91
N ASN A 171 8.75 19.94 -13.09
CA ASN A 171 9.96 19.17 -12.87
C ASN A 171 9.69 17.95 -12.02
N ASP A 172 9.02 18.14 -10.86
CA ASP A 172 8.69 17.03 -9.96
C ASP A 172 7.80 16.00 -10.63
N ARG A 173 6.86 16.47 -11.48
CA ARG A 173 6.00 15.57 -12.25
C ARG A 173 6.78 14.68 -13.20
N ARG A 174 7.75 15.24 -13.96
CA ARG A 174 8.61 14.45 -14.84
C ARG A 174 9.40 13.37 -14.08
N ASP A 175 9.89 13.72 -12.90
CA ASP A 175 10.64 12.77 -12.08
C ASP A 175 9.73 11.67 -11.52
N VAL A 176 8.52 12.01 -11.08
CA VAL A 176 7.50 11.05 -10.63
C VAL A 176 7.06 10.15 -11.80
N ASP A 177 6.80 10.72 -12.99
CA ASP A 177 6.42 9.94 -14.17
C ASP A 177 7.52 8.95 -14.56
N ALA A 178 8.79 9.36 -14.47
CA ALA A 178 9.92 8.48 -14.72
C ALA A 178 10.02 7.32 -13.70
N LEU A 179 9.75 7.60 -12.42
CA LEU A 179 9.72 6.59 -11.36
C LEU A 179 8.55 5.61 -11.50
N LEU A 180 7.39 6.09 -11.96
CA LEU A 180 6.19 5.27 -12.12
C LEU A 180 6.18 4.47 -13.43
N SER A 181 6.99 4.86 -14.41
CA SER A 181 7.01 4.25 -15.74
C SER A 181 7.27 2.75 -15.69
N GLY A 182 6.34 1.97 -16.23
CA GLY A 182 6.41 0.50 -16.26
C GLY A 182 6.08 -0.19 -14.95
N SER A 183 5.68 0.55 -13.93
CA SER A 183 5.25 -0.03 -12.65
C SER A 183 3.76 -0.45 -12.64
N GLY A 184 2.97 0.02 -13.62
CA GLY A 184 1.51 -0.12 -13.61
C GLY A 184 0.80 0.96 -12.78
N CYS A 185 1.52 1.75 -11.98
CA CYS A 185 0.93 2.87 -11.21
C CYS A 185 0.56 4.06 -12.09
N GLU A 186 1.20 4.23 -13.26
CA GLU A 186 0.94 5.30 -14.21
C GLU A 186 -0.52 5.38 -14.65
N ILE A 187 -1.23 4.24 -14.67
CA ILE A 187 -2.66 4.19 -15.05
C ILE A 187 -3.57 4.99 -14.12
N LEU A 188 -3.13 5.26 -12.88
CA LEU A 188 -3.89 6.07 -11.92
C LEU A 188 -4.03 7.53 -12.36
N PHE A 189 -3.13 8.02 -13.22
CA PHE A 189 -2.99 9.41 -13.65
C PHE A 189 -3.35 9.64 -15.11
N THR A 190 -3.62 8.58 -15.86
CA THR A 190 -4.16 8.68 -17.23
C THR A 190 -5.68 8.92 -17.16
N SER A 191 -6.15 9.98 -17.79
CA SER A 191 -7.59 10.29 -17.98
C SER A 191 -8.12 9.62 -19.22
#